data_414382c33fb200c24b75e87aef330da9
#
_entry.id   414382c33fb200c24b75e87aef330da9
#
_cell.length_a   1.000
_cell.length_b   1.000
_cell.length_c   1.000
_cell.angle_alpha   90.00
_cell.angle_beta   90.00
_cell.angle_gamma   90.00
#
_symmetry.space_group_name_H-M   'P 1'
#
loop_
_entity.id
_entity.type
_entity.pdbx_description
1 polymer ?
#
loop_
_entity_poly.entity_id
_entity_poly.type
_entity_poly.pdbx_seq_one_letter_code
_entity_poly.pdbx_strand_id
1 'polypeptide(L)'
;IFYTYKVNIKGVWNEAVDPYARSVAANGDKGAVIDLNKTNPEIWKPSQKPNFANLNDAIIYELHVRDFSIDKNSGIKNKGKFLAFTEIGTKGIDGKPTGVDYIKALGVTHVELMPVFDYSTVNETSNKPQFNWGYNPKNYNAPEGSYSTNPYNPITRVKELKQAVQALHDNGLRVNMDVEIGRA
;
A
#
# COMPACT_ATOMS: atom_id res chain seq x y z
N ILE A 1 -20.30 5.76 4.13
CA ILE A 1 -20.66 7.18 3.88
C ILE A 1 -19.39 7.87 3.36
N PHE A 2 -19.55 8.64 2.27
CA PHE A 2 -18.51 9.52 1.74
C PHE A 2 -18.84 10.97 2.03
N TYR A 3 -17.83 11.81 2.21
CA TYR A 3 -17.99 13.21 2.58
C TYR A 3 -16.85 14.09 2.04
N THR A 4 -17.11 15.38 1.96
CA THR A 4 -16.14 16.43 1.71
C THR A 4 -16.41 17.57 2.68
N TYR A 5 -15.44 18.47 2.85
CA TYR A 5 -15.61 19.72 3.57
C TYR A 5 -15.85 20.87 2.59
N LYS A 6 -16.70 21.82 2.98
CA LYS A 6 -16.76 23.13 2.34
C LYS A 6 -16.11 24.15 3.25
N VAL A 7 -15.08 24.82 2.74
CA VAL A 7 -14.27 25.79 3.49
C VAL A 7 -14.38 27.15 2.82
N ASN A 8 -14.75 28.17 3.58
CA ASN A 8 -14.75 29.54 3.11
C ASN A 8 -13.41 30.20 3.37
N ILE A 9 -12.70 30.59 2.29
CA ILE A 9 -11.44 31.32 2.38
C ILE A 9 -11.62 32.67 1.72
N LYS A 10 -11.55 33.74 2.51
CA LYS A 10 -11.73 35.13 2.04
C LYS A 10 -12.98 35.36 1.19
N GLY A 11 -14.10 34.76 1.62
CA GLY A 11 -15.39 34.90 0.95
C GLY A 11 -15.64 33.88 -0.20
N VAL A 12 -14.64 33.07 -0.58
CA VAL A 12 -14.77 32.05 -1.61
C VAL A 12 -14.94 30.67 -0.96
N TRP A 13 -16.01 29.96 -1.34
CA TRP A 13 -16.26 28.58 -0.91
C TRP A 13 -15.47 27.60 -1.75
N ASN A 14 -14.69 26.76 -1.07
CA ASN A 14 -13.91 25.69 -1.67
C ASN A 14 -14.39 24.35 -1.13
N GLU A 15 -14.41 23.32 -1.97
CA GLU A 15 -14.66 21.95 -1.56
C GLU A 15 -13.31 21.22 -1.46
N ALA A 16 -13.09 20.48 -0.35
CA ALA A 16 -11.86 19.78 -0.10
C ALA A 16 -12.12 18.43 0.57
N VAL A 17 -11.24 17.47 0.29
CA VAL A 17 -11.20 16.21 1.03
C VAL A 17 -10.62 16.47 2.42
N ASP A 18 -11.08 15.73 3.40
CA ASP A 18 -10.53 15.77 4.76
C ASP A 18 -9.07 15.29 4.77
N PRO A 19 -8.10 16.14 5.16
CA PRO A 19 -6.68 15.73 5.21
C PRO A 19 -6.41 14.63 6.23
N TYR A 20 -7.32 14.38 7.17
CA TYR A 20 -7.24 13.32 8.17
C TYR A 20 -8.03 12.07 7.82
N ALA A 21 -8.66 12.01 6.65
CA ALA A 21 -9.40 10.83 6.21
C ALA A 21 -8.48 9.59 6.20
N ARG A 22 -8.89 8.54 6.90
CA ARG A 22 -8.15 7.26 6.99
C ARG A 22 -8.40 6.35 5.79
N SER A 23 -9.38 6.67 5.01
CA SER A 23 -9.67 6.06 3.72
C SER A 23 -10.50 7.01 2.88
N VAL A 24 -10.53 6.78 1.58
CA VAL A 24 -11.18 7.64 0.60
C VAL A 24 -12.00 6.81 -0.39
N ALA A 25 -12.88 7.49 -1.14
CA ALA A 25 -13.56 6.91 -2.29
C ALA A 25 -12.55 6.55 -3.39
N ALA A 26 -12.98 5.76 -4.37
CA ALA A 26 -12.19 5.52 -5.56
C ALA A 26 -11.73 6.84 -6.20
N ASN A 27 -10.46 6.88 -6.62
CA ASN A 27 -9.77 8.08 -7.13
C ASN A 27 -9.57 9.22 -6.10
N GLY A 28 -9.84 9.00 -4.81
CA GLY A 28 -9.44 9.92 -3.75
C GLY A 28 -10.21 11.24 -3.64
N ASP A 29 -11.36 11.41 -4.31
CA ASP A 29 -12.07 12.72 -4.36
C ASP A 29 -12.99 13.00 -3.15
N LYS A 30 -13.19 12.03 -2.27
CA LYS A 30 -14.03 12.14 -1.07
C LYS A 30 -13.43 11.32 0.07
N GLY A 31 -13.45 11.85 1.28
CA GLY A 31 -13.17 11.09 2.50
C GLY A 31 -14.22 10.01 2.74
N ALA A 32 -13.83 8.92 3.37
CA ALA A 32 -14.73 7.82 3.74
C ALA A 32 -14.82 7.68 5.26
N VAL A 33 -16.05 7.68 5.80
CA VAL A 33 -16.29 7.28 7.18
C VAL A 33 -16.28 5.76 7.25
N ILE A 34 -15.28 5.21 7.93
CA ILE A 34 -15.11 3.76 8.09
C ILE A 34 -14.91 3.39 9.56
N ASP A 35 -15.30 2.18 9.91
CA ASP A 35 -14.92 1.56 11.17
C ASP A 35 -13.57 0.85 10.97
N LEU A 36 -12.51 1.37 11.62
CA LEU A 36 -11.17 0.81 11.50
C LEU A 36 -11.05 -0.62 12.02
N ASN A 37 -11.92 -1.06 12.93
CA ASN A 37 -11.92 -2.45 13.39
C ASN A 37 -12.29 -3.42 12.26
N LYS A 38 -13.14 -3.00 11.33
CA LYS A 38 -13.52 -3.79 10.15
C LYS A 38 -12.40 -3.89 9.10
N THR A 39 -11.35 -3.09 9.25
CA THR A 39 -10.16 -3.15 8.38
C THR A 39 -9.09 -4.10 8.89
N ASN A 40 -9.28 -4.72 10.06
CA ASN A 40 -8.31 -5.68 10.58
C ASN A 40 -8.41 -7.00 9.83
N PRO A 41 -7.28 -7.59 9.42
CA PRO A 41 -7.23 -8.99 9.02
C PRO A 41 -7.73 -9.92 10.15
N GLU A 42 -8.13 -11.14 9.80
CA GLU A 42 -8.66 -12.11 10.78
C GLU A 42 -7.69 -12.37 11.94
N ILE A 43 -6.39 -12.47 11.62
CA ILE A 43 -5.32 -12.66 12.62
C ILE A 43 -4.43 -11.41 12.63
N TRP A 44 -4.98 -10.26 13.02
CA TRP A 44 -4.25 -9.00 13.08
C TRP A 44 -3.39 -8.89 14.35
N LYS A 45 -2.07 -8.70 14.18
CA LYS A 45 -1.08 -8.58 15.26
C LYS A 45 -0.29 -7.27 15.12
N PRO A 46 -0.86 -6.12 15.41
CA PRO A 46 -0.28 -4.81 15.06
C PRO A 46 1.08 -4.51 15.69
N SER A 47 1.40 -5.13 16.81
CA SER A 47 2.66 -4.92 17.54
C SER A 47 3.74 -6.00 17.29
N GLN A 48 3.41 -7.04 16.52
CA GLN A 48 4.34 -8.15 16.27
C GLN A 48 5.14 -7.90 14.98
N LYS A 49 6.14 -7.04 15.08
CA LYS A 49 7.17 -6.89 14.04
C LYS A 49 8.39 -7.73 14.41
N PRO A 50 9.19 -8.22 13.44
CA PRO A 50 10.42 -8.97 13.70
C PRO A 50 11.37 -8.22 14.63
N ASN A 51 12.08 -8.95 15.49
CA ASN A 51 13.11 -8.36 16.35
C ASN A 51 14.25 -7.80 15.51
N PHE A 52 14.79 -6.67 15.96
CA PHE A 52 15.91 -6.01 15.31
C PHE A 52 16.73 -5.28 16.37
N ALA A 53 17.98 -5.69 16.55
CA ALA A 53 18.78 -5.27 17.68
C ALA A 53 19.58 -3.99 17.40
N ASN A 54 20.10 -3.81 16.18
CA ASN A 54 21.03 -2.73 15.87
C ASN A 54 20.72 -2.12 14.49
N LEU A 55 20.52 -0.80 14.44
CA LEU A 55 20.19 -0.09 13.20
C LEU A 55 21.30 -0.21 12.13
N ASN A 56 22.55 -0.39 12.54
CA ASN A 56 23.66 -0.56 11.59
C ASN A 56 23.62 -1.89 10.84
N ASP A 57 22.83 -2.86 11.30
CA ASP A 57 22.66 -4.16 10.66
C ASP A 57 21.49 -4.17 9.66
N ALA A 58 20.86 -3.01 9.43
CA ALA A 58 19.75 -2.90 8.50
C ALA A 58 20.22 -3.08 7.05
N ILE A 59 19.62 -4.04 6.36
CA ILE A 59 19.72 -4.21 4.93
C ILE A 59 18.32 -3.96 4.36
N ILE A 60 18.17 -2.86 3.62
CA ILE A 60 16.89 -2.37 3.13
C ILE A 60 16.75 -2.71 1.65
N TYR A 61 15.62 -3.29 1.29
CA TYR A 61 15.22 -3.53 -0.10
C TYR A 61 14.02 -2.65 -0.45
N GLU A 62 14.27 -1.63 -1.27
CA GLU A 62 13.21 -0.76 -1.78
C GLU A 62 12.48 -1.43 -2.93
N LEU A 63 11.16 -1.34 -2.95
CA LEU A 63 10.34 -1.86 -4.02
C LEU A 63 9.05 -1.06 -4.25
N HIS A 64 8.58 -1.11 -5.51
CA HIS A 64 7.30 -0.58 -5.92
C HIS A 64 6.23 -1.69 -5.87
N VAL A 65 5.10 -1.45 -5.19
CA VAL A 65 4.05 -2.47 -4.95
C VAL A 65 3.56 -3.11 -6.25
N ARG A 66 3.31 -2.30 -7.29
CA ARG A 66 2.89 -2.82 -8.59
C ARG A 66 3.97 -3.69 -9.23
N ASP A 67 5.19 -3.17 -9.31
CA ASP A 67 6.28 -3.80 -10.07
C ASP A 67 6.81 -5.06 -9.39
N PHE A 68 6.63 -5.18 -8.08
CA PHE A 68 6.93 -6.40 -7.32
C PHE A 68 6.30 -7.67 -7.91
N SER A 69 5.11 -7.56 -8.54
CA SER A 69 4.35 -8.73 -8.97
C SER A 69 3.74 -8.66 -10.37
N ILE A 70 3.84 -7.50 -11.05
CA ILE A 70 3.09 -7.25 -12.29
C ILE A 70 3.55 -8.14 -13.47
N ASP A 71 4.78 -8.59 -13.48
CA ASP A 71 5.29 -9.45 -14.54
C ASP A 71 4.44 -10.72 -14.69
N LYS A 72 4.11 -11.07 -15.92
CA LYS A 72 3.28 -12.25 -16.23
C LYS A 72 3.89 -13.55 -15.71
N ASN A 73 5.20 -13.61 -15.62
CA ASN A 73 5.98 -14.78 -15.21
C ASN A 73 6.31 -14.78 -13.70
N SER A 74 5.82 -13.81 -12.92
CA SER A 74 6.11 -13.73 -11.48
C SER A 74 5.57 -14.91 -10.67
N GLY A 75 4.65 -15.70 -11.22
CA GLY A 75 3.97 -16.79 -10.50
C GLY A 75 2.95 -16.28 -9.45
N ILE A 76 2.86 -14.97 -9.24
CA ILE A 76 1.94 -14.32 -8.31
C ILE A 76 0.57 -14.12 -8.99
N LYS A 77 -0.51 -14.36 -8.26
CA LYS A 77 -1.90 -14.22 -8.75
C LYS A 77 -2.41 -12.78 -8.63
N ASN A 78 -2.19 -12.16 -7.47
CA ASN A 78 -2.63 -10.79 -7.17
C ASN A 78 -1.65 -9.75 -7.74
N LYS A 79 -1.52 -9.71 -9.06
CA LYS A 79 -0.55 -8.87 -9.77
C LYS A 79 -0.76 -7.39 -9.52
N GLY A 80 0.29 -6.69 -9.07
CA GLY A 80 0.28 -5.26 -8.79
C GLY A 80 -0.56 -4.84 -7.59
N LYS A 81 -0.89 -5.76 -6.68
CA LYS A 81 -1.78 -5.52 -5.54
C LYS A 81 -1.08 -5.76 -4.19
N PHE A 82 -1.59 -5.15 -3.13
CA PHE A 82 -1.12 -5.41 -1.76
C PHE A 82 -1.15 -6.91 -1.42
N LEU A 83 -2.15 -7.64 -1.89
CA LEU A 83 -2.27 -9.07 -1.62
C LEU A 83 -1.15 -9.91 -2.26
N ALA A 84 -0.37 -9.37 -3.19
CA ALA A 84 0.81 -10.05 -3.73
C ALA A 84 1.81 -10.45 -2.64
N PHE A 85 1.92 -9.66 -1.57
CA PHE A 85 2.80 -9.93 -0.43
C PHE A 85 2.33 -11.09 0.46
N THR A 86 1.08 -11.52 0.32
CA THR A 86 0.54 -12.65 1.07
C THR A 86 0.78 -14.00 0.38
N GLU A 87 1.28 -13.99 -0.86
CA GLU A 87 1.49 -15.19 -1.66
C GLU A 87 2.92 -15.72 -1.45
N ILE A 88 3.02 -16.87 -0.79
CA ILE A 88 4.28 -17.56 -0.51
C ILE A 88 4.41 -18.79 -1.40
N GLY A 89 5.65 -19.24 -1.65
CA GLY A 89 5.95 -20.39 -2.51
C GLY A 89 5.84 -20.07 -4.00
N THR A 90 5.78 -18.79 -4.38
CA THR A 90 5.69 -18.39 -5.78
C THR A 90 7.02 -18.59 -6.51
N LYS A 91 6.93 -18.98 -7.80
CA LYS A 91 8.10 -19.26 -8.63
C LYS A 91 7.91 -18.66 -10.03
N GLY A 92 9.01 -18.21 -10.59
CA GLY A 92 9.10 -17.83 -12.00
C GLY A 92 9.06 -19.04 -12.94
N ILE A 93 9.07 -18.77 -14.25
CA ILE A 93 9.06 -19.81 -15.28
C ILE A 93 10.31 -20.71 -15.24
N ASP A 94 11.40 -20.20 -14.67
CA ASP A 94 12.67 -20.93 -14.48
C ASP A 94 12.71 -21.75 -13.18
N GLY A 95 11.58 -21.78 -12.45
CA GLY A 95 11.43 -22.51 -11.19
C GLY A 95 12.07 -21.82 -9.97
N LYS A 96 12.71 -20.65 -10.15
CA LYS A 96 13.32 -19.89 -9.05
C LYS A 96 12.25 -19.17 -8.20
N PRO A 97 12.53 -18.97 -6.90
CA PRO A 97 11.66 -18.20 -6.04
C PRO A 97 11.40 -16.79 -6.59
N THR A 98 10.17 -16.32 -6.45
CA THR A 98 9.74 -14.95 -6.71
C THR A 98 9.04 -14.38 -5.48
N GLY A 99 8.60 -13.13 -5.55
CA GLY A 99 7.82 -12.55 -4.48
C GLY A 99 8.58 -12.48 -3.15
N VAL A 100 7.87 -12.72 -2.06
CA VAL A 100 8.42 -12.64 -0.70
C VAL A 100 9.55 -13.65 -0.47
N ASP A 101 9.46 -14.84 -1.04
CA ASP A 101 10.50 -15.87 -0.89
C ASP A 101 11.82 -15.45 -1.55
N TYR A 102 11.78 -14.74 -2.67
CA TYR A 102 12.97 -14.15 -3.29
C TYR A 102 13.60 -13.11 -2.36
N ILE A 103 12.81 -12.18 -1.81
CA ILE A 103 13.32 -11.15 -0.89
C ILE A 103 13.96 -11.79 0.34
N LYS A 104 13.34 -12.82 0.91
CA LYS A 104 13.91 -13.58 2.04
C LYS A 104 15.25 -14.21 1.68
N ALA A 105 15.36 -14.79 0.49
CA ALA A 105 16.59 -15.44 0.02
C ALA A 105 17.76 -14.45 -0.17
N LEU A 106 17.49 -13.17 -0.37
CA LEU A 106 18.50 -12.10 -0.41
C LEU A 106 19.10 -11.80 0.98
N GLY A 107 18.46 -12.23 2.07
CA GLY A 107 18.92 -11.98 3.44
C GLY A 107 18.71 -10.55 3.91
N VAL A 108 17.82 -9.78 3.29
CA VAL A 108 17.48 -8.42 3.71
C VAL A 108 16.63 -8.44 4.98
N THR A 109 16.73 -7.39 5.78
CA THR A 109 16.01 -7.26 7.05
C THR A 109 14.75 -6.39 6.95
N HIS A 110 14.73 -5.48 5.99
CA HIS A 110 13.66 -4.52 5.79
C HIS A 110 13.23 -4.47 4.32
N VAL A 111 11.94 -4.32 4.12
CA VAL A 111 11.34 -3.92 2.84
C VAL A 111 10.89 -2.47 2.97
N GLU A 112 11.36 -1.61 2.08
CA GLU A 112 10.89 -0.25 1.95
C GLU A 112 9.89 -0.18 0.81
N LEU A 113 8.64 0.14 1.14
CA LEU A 113 7.60 0.30 0.13
C LEU A 113 7.64 1.73 -0.39
N MET A 114 7.91 1.90 -1.69
CA MET A 114 7.66 3.17 -2.36
C MET A 114 6.23 3.62 -2.08
N PRO A 115 5.89 4.92 -2.24
CA PRO A 115 4.68 5.48 -1.64
C PRO A 115 3.43 4.63 -1.81
N VAL A 116 2.79 4.31 -0.68
CA VAL A 116 1.55 3.49 -0.59
C VAL A 116 0.33 4.32 -0.17
N PHE A 117 0.50 5.62 0.08
CA PHE A 117 -0.62 6.54 0.28
C PHE A 117 -1.32 6.85 -1.05
N ASP A 118 -2.55 7.32 -0.97
CA ASP A 118 -3.36 7.71 -2.13
C ASP A 118 -2.71 8.89 -2.87
N TYR A 119 -2.38 8.68 -4.15
CA TYR A 119 -1.70 9.63 -5.01
C TYR A 119 -2.52 9.95 -6.27
N SER A 120 -2.20 11.06 -6.93
CA SER A 120 -2.89 11.52 -8.14
C SER A 120 -2.45 10.78 -9.40
N THR A 121 -3.18 11.01 -10.48
CA THR A 121 -2.87 10.62 -11.87
C THR A 121 -2.98 9.14 -12.22
N VAL A 122 -3.42 8.29 -11.29
CA VAL A 122 -3.86 6.92 -11.59
C VAL A 122 -5.38 6.87 -11.45
N ASN A 123 -6.05 6.31 -12.45
CA ASN A 123 -7.46 5.99 -12.33
C ASN A 123 -7.58 4.58 -11.70
N GLU A 124 -7.90 4.54 -10.42
CA GLU A 124 -7.99 3.31 -9.63
C GLU A 124 -9.01 2.30 -10.16
N THR A 125 -9.98 2.77 -10.95
CA THR A 125 -11.06 1.95 -11.51
C THR A 125 -10.82 1.50 -12.95
N SER A 126 -9.69 1.90 -13.54
CA SER A 126 -9.33 1.54 -14.91
C SER A 126 -8.75 0.13 -15.01
N ASN A 127 -9.17 -0.60 -16.03
CA ASN A 127 -8.56 -1.88 -16.40
C ASN A 127 -7.32 -1.71 -17.30
N LYS A 128 -6.98 -0.46 -17.67
CA LYS A 128 -5.81 -0.20 -18.51
C LYS A 128 -4.54 -0.15 -17.63
N PRO A 129 -3.41 -0.67 -18.11
CA PRO A 129 -2.15 -0.53 -17.40
C PRO A 129 -1.82 0.94 -17.15
N GLN A 130 -1.48 1.26 -15.92
CA GLN A 130 -1.07 2.58 -15.49
C GLN A 130 0.14 2.43 -14.58
N PHE A 131 1.00 3.44 -14.57
CA PHE A 131 2.18 3.48 -13.71
C PHE A 131 2.32 4.86 -13.09
N ASN A 132 2.62 4.87 -11.80
CA ASN A 132 3.01 6.07 -11.07
C ASN A 132 3.91 5.64 -9.90
N TRP A 133 4.98 6.35 -9.65
CA TRP A 133 5.88 6.07 -8.54
C TRP A 133 5.28 6.44 -7.17
N GLY A 134 4.20 7.23 -7.16
CA GLY A 134 3.50 7.62 -5.94
C GLY A 134 3.96 8.93 -5.32
N TYR A 135 4.92 9.66 -5.92
CA TYR A 135 5.47 10.90 -5.37
C TYR A 135 4.64 12.15 -5.70
N ASN A 136 3.34 11.99 -5.94
CA ASN A 136 2.39 13.08 -6.10
C ASN A 136 1.16 12.85 -5.20
N PRO A 137 1.36 12.96 -3.87
CA PRO A 137 0.35 12.61 -2.86
C PRO A 137 -0.92 13.41 -3.03
N LYS A 138 -2.06 12.75 -2.81
CA LYS A 138 -3.40 13.34 -2.79
C LYS A 138 -4.00 13.27 -1.40
N ASN A 139 -3.98 12.09 -0.78
CA ASN A 139 -4.50 11.86 0.56
C ASN A 139 -3.50 11.04 1.39
N TYR A 140 -2.65 11.71 2.16
CA TYR A 140 -1.54 11.10 2.90
C TYR A 140 -1.93 9.99 3.88
N ASN A 141 -3.12 10.09 4.48
CA ASN A 141 -3.55 9.18 5.54
C ASN A 141 -4.41 8.02 5.02
N ALA A 142 -4.63 7.92 3.71
CA ALA A 142 -5.39 6.86 3.05
C ALA A 142 -4.46 6.01 2.17
N PRO A 143 -4.56 4.67 2.18
CA PRO A 143 -3.81 3.82 1.26
C PRO A 143 -4.26 3.99 -0.18
N GLU A 144 -3.34 3.79 -1.12
CA GLU A 144 -3.56 3.84 -2.56
C GLU A 144 -4.55 2.77 -3.02
N GLY A 145 -5.57 3.19 -3.76
CA GLY A 145 -6.65 2.30 -4.18
C GLY A 145 -6.32 1.43 -5.39
N SER A 146 -5.39 1.85 -6.25
CA SER A 146 -4.95 1.02 -7.39
C SER A 146 -4.24 -0.25 -6.94
N TYR A 147 -3.67 -0.27 -5.73
CA TYR A 147 -3.09 -1.46 -5.11
C TYR A 147 -4.11 -2.35 -4.39
N SER A 148 -5.36 -1.90 -4.26
CA SER A 148 -6.45 -2.70 -3.69
C SER A 148 -7.13 -3.56 -4.75
N THR A 149 -7.66 -4.71 -4.34
CA THR A 149 -8.48 -5.56 -5.23
C THR A 149 -9.88 -4.97 -5.49
N ASN A 150 -10.34 -4.08 -4.62
CA ASN A 150 -11.61 -3.38 -4.78
C ASN A 150 -11.50 -1.90 -4.34
N PRO A 151 -11.18 -0.98 -5.26
CA PRO A 151 -11.04 0.44 -4.95
C PRO A 151 -12.37 1.11 -4.56
N TYR A 152 -13.51 0.54 -4.93
CA TYR A 152 -14.84 1.09 -4.57
C TYR A 152 -15.19 0.88 -3.09
N ASN A 153 -14.60 -0.12 -2.43
CA ASN A 153 -14.82 -0.35 -1.02
C ASN A 153 -13.66 0.24 -0.19
N PRO A 154 -13.89 1.34 0.55
CA PRO A 154 -12.83 2.04 1.28
C PRO A 154 -12.22 1.21 2.42
N ILE A 155 -12.90 0.15 2.89
CA ILE A 155 -12.35 -0.78 3.89
C ILE A 155 -11.27 -1.66 3.27
N THR A 156 -11.44 -2.07 2.01
CA THR A 156 -10.57 -3.06 1.36
C THR A 156 -9.13 -2.56 1.26
N ARG A 157 -8.90 -1.32 0.81
CA ARG A 157 -7.54 -0.75 0.67
C ARG A 157 -6.75 -0.75 1.97
N VAL A 158 -7.41 -0.41 3.09
CA VAL A 158 -6.78 -0.42 4.42
C VAL A 158 -6.51 -1.85 4.89
N LYS A 159 -7.48 -2.74 4.72
CA LYS A 159 -7.35 -4.14 5.13
C LYS A 159 -6.23 -4.86 4.38
N GLU A 160 -6.15 -4.67 3.07
CA GLU A 160 -5.14 -5.33 2.24
C GLU A 160 -3.72 -4.80 2.49
N LEU A 161 -3.55 -3.50 2.76
CA LEU A 161 -2.26 -2.98 3.21
C LEU A 161 -1.84 -3.60 4.56
N LYS A 162 -2.77 -3.73 5.51
CA LYS A 162 -2.51 -4.43 6.77
C LYS A 162 -2.11 -5.90 6.55
N GLN A 163 -2.77 -6.58 5.62
CA GLN A 163 -2.44 -7.97 5.27
C GLN A 163 -1.03 -8.07 4.67
N ALA A 164 -0.66 -7.15 3.79
CA ALA A 164 0.69 -7.09 3.21
C ALA A 164 1.76 -6.90 4.28
N VAL A 165 1.57 -5.92 5.18
CA VAL A 165 2.50 -5.66 6.29
C VAL A 165 2.59 -6.87 7.23
N GLN A 166 1.45 -7.46 7.60
CA GLN A 166 1.42 -8.67 8.45
C GLN A 166 2.17 -9.83 7.79
N ALA A 167 1.94 -10.07 6.50
CA ALA A 167 2.61 -11.15 5.78
C ALA A 167 4.14 -10.96 5.72
N LEU A 168 4.61 -9.74 5.51
CA LEU A 168 6.03 -9.42 5.55
C LEU A 168 6.61 -9.66 6.96
N HIS A 169 5.93 -9.21 8.01
CA HIS A 169 6.34 -9.44 9.41
C HIS A 169 6.39 -10.93 9.75
N ASP A 170 5.36 -11.70 9.37
CA ASP A 170 5.30 -13.15 9.61
C ASP A 170 6.42 -13.90 8.86
N ASN A 171 6.98 -13.29 7.82
CA ASN A 171 8.13 -13.80 7.06
C ASN A 171 9.48 -13.24 7.51
N GLY A 172 9.54 -12.55 8.65
CA GLY A 172 10.78 -12.05 9.23
C GLY A 172 11.28 -10.73 8.63
N LEU A 173 10.49 -10.07 7.79
CA LEU A 173 10.84 -8.82 7.13
C LEU A 173 10.13 -7.64 7.82
N ARG A 174 10.88 -6.60 8.18
CA ARG A 174 10.31 -5.34 8.68
C ARG A 174 9.87 -4.49 7.50
N VAL A 175 8.96 -3.56 7.74
CA VAL A 175 8.40 -2.69 6.70
C VAL A 175 8.68 -1.23 7.02
N ASN A 176 9.29 -0.53 6.07
CA ASN A 176 9.34 0.92 6.00
C ASN A 176 8.34 1.39 4.93
N MET A 177 7.76 2.54 5.14
CA MET A 177 6.92 3.20 4.13
C MET A 177 7.57 4.52 3.75
N ASP A 178 7.85 4.68 2.45
CA ASP A 178 8.36 5.94 1.92
C ASP A 178 7.24 6.98 1.85
N VAL A 179 7.55 8.21 2.23
CA VAL A 179 6.59 9.31 2.31
C VAL A 179 7.17 10.56 1.67
N GLU A 180 6.55 11.04 0.59
CA GLU A 180 6.82 12.36 0.04
C GLU A 180 6.19 13.43 0.97
N ILE A 181 7.02 14.29 1.56
CA ILE A 181 6.57 15.33 2.50
C ILE A 181 6.45 16.72 1.87
N GLY A 182 6.59 16.80 0.57
CA GLY A 182 6.56 18.03 -0.22
C GLY A 182 7.95 18.47 -0.66
N ARG A 183 7.97 19.26 -1.70
CA ARG A 183 9.18 19.85 -2.28
C ARG A 183 9.20 21.34 -1.96
N ALA A 184 10.36 21.82 -1.55
CA ALA A 184 10.60 23.24 -1.34
C ALA A 184 10.65 23.98 -2.69
#